data_ea9e6b54900faf17c223aa2888cb94ce
#
_entry.id   ea9e6b54900faf17c223aa2888cb94ce
#
_cell.length_a   1.000
_cell.length_b   1.000
_cell.length_c   1.000
_cell.angle_alpha   90.00
_cell.angle_beta   90.00
_cell.angle_gamma   90.00
#
_symmetry.space_group_name_H-M   'P 1'
#
loop_
_entity.id
_entity.type
_entity.pdbx_description
1 polymer ?
#
loop_
_entity_poly.entity_id
_entity_poly.type
_entity_poly.pdbx_seq_one_letter_code
_entity_poly.pdbx_strand_id
1 'polypeptide(L)'
;MNTTEKEKFESLWTDFIALVKGKLISTAAKQKLSTPLANLILSDAASSWNSDYEINGRWLSGLKGVDSKKAELVGEILLNDMRFTGMNTKRDLPNYYNYIIPTVGACTGCAISMYLDYGKLVQAASTIIPAVLLYPAVTAFRNRMNETNKDKCIEDYIAQLEKYKNSVISVLS
;
A
#
# COMPACT_ATOMS: atom_id res chain seq x y z
N MET A 1 26.85 -1.72 26.95
CA MET A 1 25.82 -2.09 26.00
C MET A 1 26.43 -2.11 24.60
N ASN A 2 26.31 -3.21 23.86
CA ASN A 2 27.02 -3.34 22.61
C ASN A 2 26.31 -2.56 21.50
N THR A 3 26.81 -1.39 21.15
CA THR A 3 26.44 -0.59 19.96
C THR A 3 26.25 -1.48 18.72
N THR A 4 27.02 -2.56 18.65
CA THR A 4 27.05 -3.55 17.58
C THR A 4 25.72 -4.31 17.37
N GLU A 5 24.97 -4.66 18.42
CA GLU A 5 23.73 -5.45 18.26
C GLU A 5 22.56 -4.58 17.76
N LYS A 6 22.53 -3.33 18.19
CA LYS A 6 21.56 -2.36 17.66
C LYS A 6 21.80 -2.06 16.18
N GLU A 7 23.05 -1.84 15.77
CA GLU A 7 23.41 -1.58 14.38
C GLU A 7 23.10 -2.79 13.47
N LYS A 8 23.38 -4.01 13.96
CA LYS A 8 22.99 -5.23 13.26
C LYS A 8 21.47 -5.33 13.09
N PHE A 9 20.71 -5.06 14.17
CA PHE A 9 19.25 -5.07 14.08
C PHE A 9 18.72 -4.03 13.09
N GLU A 10 19.27 -2.82 13.09
CA GLU A 10 18.83 -1.76 12.14
C GLU A 10 19.06 -2.16 10.68
N SER A 11 20.19 -2.82 10.39
CA SER A 11 20.45 -3.38 9.04
C SER A 11 19.45 -4.46 8.68
N LEU A 12 19.26 -5.45 9.57
CA LEU A 12 18.31 -6.55 9.36
C LEU A 12 16.85 -6.04 9.25
N TRP A 13 16.51 -4.99 9.98
CA TRP A 13 15.20 -4.35 9.90
C TRP A 13 14.95 -3.71 8.55
N THR A 14 15.98 -3.10 7.96
CA THR A 14 15.88 -2.53 6.61
C THR A 14 15.56 -3.62 5.57
N ASP A 15 16.21 -4.77 5.66
CA ASP A 15 15.94 -5.91 4.78
C ASP A 15 14.53 -6.49 5.00
N PHE A 16 14.12 -6.58 6.27
CA PHE A 16 12.74 -6.98 6.61
C PHE A 16 11.69 -6.04 6.01
N ILE A 17 11.87 -4.73 6.15
CA ILE A 17 10.98 -3.73 5.55
C ILE A 17 10.93 -3.86 4.03
N ALA A 18 12.07 -4.07 3.38
CA ALA A 18 12.13 -4.28 1.94
C ALA A 18 11.35 -5.54 1.51
N LEU A 19 11.48 -6.64 2.26
CA LEU A 19 10.73 -7.89 2.04
C LEU A 19 9.22 -7.67 2.17
N VAL A 20 8.76 -7.06 3.27
CA VAL A 20 7.33 -6.76 3.51
C VAL A 20 6.79 -5.86 2.41
N LYS A 21 7.49 -4.77 2.09
CA LYS A 21 7.09 -3.83 1.03
C LYS A 21 6.98 -4.51 -0.32
N GLY A 22 7.95 -5.34 -0.70
CA GLY A 22 7.92 -6.10 -1.94
C GLY A 22 6.72 -7.05 -2.03
N LYS A 23 6.40 -7.77 -0.95
CA LYS A 23 5.21 -8.64 -0.87
C LYS A 23 3.90 -7.85 -0.94
N LEU A 24 3.80 -6.70 -0.27
CA LEU A 24 2.63 -5.82 -0.33
C LEU A 24 2.41 -5.27 -1.75
N ILE A 25 3.46 -4.77 -2.41
CA ILE A 25 3.39 -4.27 -3.79
C ILE A 25 2.94 -5.37 -4.75
N SER A 26 3.57 -6.54 -4.69
CA SER A 26 3.23 -7.67 -5.58
C SER A 26 1.79 -8.15 -5.39
N THR A 27 1.27 -8.09 -4.16
CA THR A 27 -0.11 -8.46 -3.86
C THR A 27 -1.08 -7.36 -4.30
N ALA A 28 -0.73 -6.07 -4.07
CA ALA A 28 -1.54 -4.93 -4.49
C ALA A 28 -1.71 -4.83 -6.01
N ALA A 29 -0.75 -5.37 -6.78
CA ALA A 29 -0.85 -5.46 -8.24
C ALA A 29 -1.92 -6.47 -8.71
N LYS A 30 -2.19 -7.50 -7.89
CA LYS A 30 -3.11 -8.60 -8.24
C LYS A 30 -4.49 -8.44 -7.64
N GLN A 31 -4.58 -7.88 -6.44
CA GLN A 31 -5.84 -7.75 -5.70
C GLN A 31 -5.80 -6.58 -4.73
N LYS A 32 -6.99 -6.14 -4.29
CA LYS A 32 -7.12 -5.05 -3.32
C LYS A 32 -6.54 -5.46 -1.95
N LEU A 33 -5.63 -4.64 -1.41
CA LEU A 33 -5.15 -4.84 -0.06
C LEU A 33 -6.26 -4.55 0.96
N SER A 34 -6.45 -5.50 1.87
CA SER A 34 -7.26 -5.35 3.07
C SER A 34 -6.39 -5.56 4.30
N THR A 35 -6.79 -5.03 5.45
CA THR A 35 -6.02 -5.21 6.69
C THR A 35 -5.78 -6.68 7.06
N PRO A 36 -6.77 -7.59 6.95
CA PRO A 36 -6.52 -9.02 7.18
C PRO A 36 -5.48 -9.61 6.22
N LEU A 37 -5.55 -9.26 4.94
CA LEU A 37 -4.59 -9.71 3.93
C LEU A 37 -3.18 -9.15 4.19
N ALA A 38 -3.07 -7.87 4.54
CA ALA A 38 -1.81 -7.25 4.89
C ALA A 38 -1.19 -7.90 6.14
N ASN A 39 -1.99 -8.25 7.14
CA ASN A 39 -1.53 -8.99 8.31
C ASN A 39 -1.06 -10.42 7.98
N LEU A 40 -1.73 -11.10 7.06
CA LEU A 40 -1.27 -12.39 6.58
C LEU A 40 0.09 -12.28 5.88
N ILE A 41 0.28 -11.25 5.04
CA ILE A 41 1.56 -10.97 4.38
C ILE A 41 2.65 -10.65 5.40
N LEU A 42 2.33 -9.86 6.43
CA LEU A 42 3.27 -9.51 7.49
C LEU A 42 3.70 -10.76 8.27
N SER A 43 2.75 -11.60 8.67
CA SER A 43 3.03 -12.86 9.38
C SER A 43 3.88 -13.82 8.55
N ASP A 44 3.59 -13.95 7.24
CA ASP A 44 4.38 -14.75 6.33
C ASP A 44 5.79 -14.19 6.12
N ALA A 45 5.92 -12.87 6.01
CA ALA A 45 7.21 -12.21 5.92
C ALA A 45 8.02 -12.36 7.22
N ALA A 46 7.40 -12.20 8.37
CA ALA A 46 8.04 -12.38 9.68
C ALA A 46 8.50 -13.84 9.89
N SER A 47 7.65 -14.79 9.53
CA SER A 47 8.00 -16.21 9.58
C SER A 47 9.15 -16.55 8.63
N SER A 48 9.10 -16.09 7.38
CA SER A 48 10.18 -16.29 6.40
C SER A 48 11.49 -15.66 6.88
N TRP A 49 11.42 -14.44 7.39
CA TRP A 49 12.57 -13.71 7.89
C TRP A 49 13.21 -14.40 9.12
N ASN A 50 12.40 -14.96 10.04
CA ASN A 50 12.90 -15.72 11.18
C ASN A 50 13.45 -17.10 10.83
N SER A 51 12.88 -17.75 9.80
CA SER A 51 13.33 -19.07 9.34
C SER A 51 14.53 -19.01 8.39
N ASP A 52 14.85 -17.85 7.84
CA ASP A 52 16.02 -17.65 7.01
C ASP A 52 17.29 -17.68 7.86
N TYR A 53 17.86 -18.89 7.93
CA TYR A 53 19.00 -19.20 8.78
C TYR A 53 20.27 -18.43 8.38
N GLU A 54 20.38 -17.98 7.15
CA GLU A 54 21.55 -17.24 6.69
C GLU A 54 21.54 -15.78 7.12
N ILE A 55 20.35 -15.16 7.19
CA ILE A 55 20.22 -13.72 7.46
C ILE A 55 19.87 -13.48 8.93
N ASN A 56 18.86 -14.12 9.46
CA ASN A 56 18.27 -13.71 10.73
C ASN A 56 18.19 -14.77 11.84
N GLY A 57 18.06 -16.04 11.52
CA GLY A 57 18.06 -17.13 12.51
C GLY A 57 19.34 -17.14 13.36
N ARG A 58 20.43 -16.62 12.80
CA ARG A 58 21.70 -16.47 13.50
C ARG A 58 21.71 -15.27 14.45
N TRP A 59 21.03 -14.16 14.11
CA TRP A 59 21.02 -12.99 14.98
C TRP A 59 20.18 -13.22 16.24
N LEU A 60 18.94 -13.69 16.10
CA LEU A 60 18.06 -13.95 17.23
C LEU A 60 18.59 -15.10 18.11
N SER A 61 19.15 -16.16 17.51
CA SER A 61 19.78 -17.24 18.26
C SER A 61 21.11 -16.81 18.89
N GLY A 62 21.86 -15.91 18.27
CA GLY A 62 23.05 -15.28 18.84
C GLY A 62 22.69 -14.42 20.05
N LEU A 63 21.63 -13.60 19.93
CA LEU A 63 21.09 -12.79 21.03
C LEU A 63 20.62 -13.67 22.19
N LYS A 64 19.98 -14.82 21.90
CA LYS A 64 19.58 -15.81 22.91
C LYS A 64 20.76 -16.39 23.68
N GLY A 65 21.91 -16.55 23.05
CA GLY A 65 23.16 -17.00 23.68
C GLY A 65 23.78 -15.95 24.61
N VAL A 66 23.50 -14.65 24.37
CA VAL A 66 24.04 -13.53 25.15
C VAL A 66 23.08 -13.11 26.26
N ASP A 67 21.79 -12.94 25.92
CA ASP A 67 20.72 -12.52 26.85
C ASP A 67 19.40 -13.19 26.44
N SER A 68 19.08 -14.29 27.09
CA SER A 68 17.88 -15.08 26.81
C SER A 68 16.58 -14.31 27.03
N LYS A 69 16.54 -13.42 28.04
CA LYS A 69 15.33 -12.62 28.33
C LYS A 69 15.08 -11.58 27.26
N LYS A 70 16.13 -10.86 26.83
CA LYS A 70 16.01 -9.92 25.71
C LYS A 70 15.61 -10.60 24.42
N ALA A 71 16.20 -11.77 24.12
CA ALA A 71 15.84 -12.53 22.93
C ALA A 71 14.38 -13.01 22.93
N GLU A 72 13.85 -13.40 24.09
CA GLU A 72 12.45 -13.79 24.25
C GLU A 72 11.50 -12.60 23.99
N LEU A 73 11.75 -11.44 24.63
CA LEU A 73 10.96 -10.22 24.43
C LEU A 73 11.01 -9.73 22.99
N VAL A 74 12.18 -9.74 22.35
CA VAL A 74 12.33 -9.38 20.94
C VAL A 74 11.57 -10.36 20.06
N GLY A 75 11.66 -11.66 20.33
CA GLY A 75 10.93 -12.70 19.62
C GLY A 75 9.42 -12.54 19.75
N GLU A 76 8.91 -12.19 20.92
CA GLU A 76 7.49 -11.91 21.17
C GLU A 76 7.01 -10.71 20.33
N ILE A 77 7.74 -9.60 20.36
CA ILE A 77 7.42 -8.42 19.54
C ILE A 77 7.38 -8.78 18.04
N LEU A 78 8.40 -9.47 17.56
CA LEU A 78 8.55 -9.75 16.12
C LEU A 78 7.61 -10.83 15.59
N LEU A 79 7.20 -11.80 16.41
CA LEU A 79 6.38 -12.94 15.96
C LEU A 79 4.91 -12.83 16.37
N ASN A 80 4.63 -12.28 17.55
CA ASN A 80 3.29 -12.30 18.13
C ASN A 80 2.59 -10.94 18.09
N ASP A 81 3.34 -9.85 18.33
CA ASP A 81 2.75 -8.53 18.51
C ASP A 81 2.62 -7.73 17.22
N MET A 82 3.50 -7.99 16.24
CA MET A 82 3.45 -7.24 14.99
C MET A 82 2.15 -7.48 14.24
N ARG A 83 1.37 -6.42 14.11
CA ARG A 83 0.15 -6.40 13.30
C ARG A 83 -0.14 -5.00 12.78
N PHE A 84 -0.69 -4.96 11.60
CA PHE A 84 -1.26 -3.74 11.06
C PHE A 84 -2.63 -3.48 11.67
N THR A 85 -2.88 -2.25 12.07
CA THR A 85 -4.21 -1.78 12.47
C THR A 85 -4.99 -1.32 11.25
N GLY A 86 -6.33 -1.37 11.35
CA GLY A 86 -7.22 -0.96 10.26
C GLY A 86 -6.92 0.45 9.79
N MET A 87 -6.80 0.61 8.47
CA MET A 87 -6.55 1.89 7.85
C MET A 87 -7.80 2.46 7.23
N ASN A 88 -7.94 3.80 7.30
CA ASN A 88 -8.91 4.54 6.49
C ASN A 88 -8.42 4.60 5.03
N THR A 89 -8.44 3.45 4.35
CA THR A 89 -8.12 3.43 2.92
C THR A 89 -9.14 4.26 2.17
N LYS A 90 -8.69 5.34 1.52
CA LYS A 90 -9.54 6.08 0.58
C LYS A 90 -10.13 5.08 -0.41
N ARG A 91 -11.43 5.18 -0.62
CA ARG A 91 -12.14 4.29 -1.54
C ARG A 91 -11.62 4.52 -2.95
N ASP A 92 -11.25 3.44 -3.64
CA ASP A 92 -10.94 3.52 -5.06
C ASP A 92 -12.11 4.15 -5.81
N LEU A 93 -11.80 4.97 -6.80
CA LEU A 93 -12.82 5.56 -7.65
C LEU A 93 -13.51 4.45 -8.45
N PRO A 94 -14.85 4.29 -8.32
CA PRO A 94 -15.58 3.24 -9.00
C PRO A 94 -15.52 3.35 -10.52
N ASN A 95 -15.66 2.22 -11.21
CA ASN A 95 -15.60 2.15 -12.68
C ASN A 95 -16.69 2.98 -13.36
N TYR A 96 -17.84 3.20 -12.72
CA TYR A 96 -18.93 3.94 -13.33
C TYR A 96 -18.61 5.42 -13.62
N TYR A 97 -17.61 6.01 -12.94
CA TYR A 97 -17.15 7.37 -13.27
C TYR A 97 -16.66 7.50 -14.72
N ASN A 98 -16.11 6.43 -15.30
CA ASN A 98 -15.69 6.41 -16.71
C ASN A 98 -16.84 6.62 -17.68
N TYR A 99 -18.06 6.35 -17.26
CA TYR A 99 -19.26 6.48 -18.08
C TYR A 99 -20.08 7.71 -17.72
N ILE A 100 -20.27 7.98 -16.44
CA ILE A 100 -21.09 9.10 -15.98
C ILE A 100 -20.51 10.44 -16.44
N ILE A 101 -19.22 10.69 -16.25
CA ILE A 101 -18.62 11.99 -16.60
C ILE A 101 -18.69 12.27 -18.11
N PRO A 102 -18.27 11.34 -19.01
CA PRO A 102 -18.46 11.54 -20.45
C PRO A 102 -19.90 11.70 -20.88
N THR A 103 -20.84 10.95 -20.25
CA THR A 103 -22.28 11.06 -20.56
C THR A 103 -22.81 12.43 -20.15
N VAL A 104 -22.49 12.92 -18.97
CA VAL A 104 -22.91 14.28 -18.54
C VAL A 104 -22.31 15.32 -19.48
N GLY A 105 -21.05 15.20 -19.88
CA GLY A 105 -20.41 16.09 -20.84
C GLY A 105 -21.12 16.10 -22.21
N ALA A 106 -21.49 14.93 -22.72
CA ALA A 106 -22.24 14.78 -23.96
C ALA A 106 -23.64 15.40 -23.87
N CYS A 107 -24.38 15.15 -22.80
CA CYS A 107 -25.72 15.73 -22.58
C CYS A 107 -25.66 17.26 -22.47
N THR A 108 -24.64 17.79 -21.75
CA THR A 108 -24.46 19.24 -21.60
C THR A 108 -24.14 19.90 -22.96
N GLY A 109 -23.21 19.30 -23.73
CA GLY A 109 -22.89 19.79 -25.09
C GLY A 109 -24.09 19.80 -26.01
N CYS A 110 -24.89 18.72 -25.98
CA CYS A 110 -26.13 18.63 -26.75
C CYS A 110 -27.14 19.71 -26.35
N ALA A 111 -27.39 19.90 -25.07
CA ALA A 111 -28.34 20.90 -24.55
C ALA A 111 -27.94 22.32 -24.93
N ILE A 112 -26.64 22.67 -24.78
CA ILE A 112 -26.13 24.01 -25.17
C ILE A 112 -26.30 24.23 -26.68
N SER A 113 -25.97 23.25 -27.51
CA SER A 113 -26.08 23.40 -28.98
C SER A 113 -27.51 23.48 -29.46
N MET A 114 -28.46 22.83 -28.78
CA MET A 114 -29.89 22.98 -29.02
C MET A 114 -30.41 24.37 -28.63
N TYR A 115 -29.97 24.84 -27.42
CA TYR A 115 -30.38 26.17 -26.94
C TYR A 115 -29.92 27.31 -27.84
N LEU A 116 -28.71 27.16 -28.42
CA LEU A 116 -28.13 28.14 -29.35
C LEU A 116 -28.56 27.95 -30.80
N ASP A 117 -29.50 27.03 -31.07
CA ASP A 117 -30.04 26.71 -32.40
C ASP A 117 -28.98 26.42 -33.46
N TYR A 118 -27.90 25.73 -33.07
CA TYR A 118 -26.89 25.29 -34.00
C TYR A 118 -27.40 24.16 -34.93
N GLY A 119 -26.91 24.15 -36.15
CA GLY A 119 -27.29 23.12 -37.14
C GLY A 119 -26.96 21.69 -36.66
N LYS A 120 -27.67 20.69 -37.20
CA LYS A 120 -27.61 19.27 -36.78
C LYS A 120 -26.18 18.69 -36.70
N LEU A 121 -25.27 19.11 -37.57
CA LEU A 121 -23.86 18.68 -37.51
C LEU A 121 -23.14 19.17 -36.27
N VAL A 122 -23.38 20.42 -35.85
CA VAL A 122 -22.78 20.97 -34.62
C VAL A 122 -23.37 20.32 -33.38
N GLN A 123 -24.68 20.02 -33.39
CA GLN A 123 -25.36 19.29 -32.32
C GLN A 123 -24.77 17.88 -32.18
N ALA A 124 -24.58 17.16 -33.28
CA ALA A 124 -23.94 15.84 -33.25
C ALA A 124 -22.48 15.91 -32.77
N ALA A 125 -21.72 16.86 -33.26
CA ALA A 125 -20.33 17.04 -32.86
C ALA A 125 -20.20 17.40 -31.36
N SER A 126 -21.05 18.32 -30.85
CA SER A 126 -21.06 18.72 -29.43
C SER A 126 -21.47 17.61 -28.48
N THR A 127 -22.10 16.54 -28.96
CA THR A 127 -22.44 15.36 -28.20
C THR A 127 -21.31 14.33 -28.25
N ILE A 128 -20.72 14.07 -29.41
CA ILE A 128 -19.74 13.01 -29.61
C ILE A 128 -18.35 13.41 -29.09
N ILE A 129 -17.92 14.64 -29.39
CA ILE A 129 -16.56 15.10 -29.02
C ILE A 129 -16.31 15.03 -27.53
N PRO A 130 -17.18 15.53 -26.64
CA PRO A 130 -16.98 15.39 -25.19
C PRO A 130 -16.92 13.92 -24.73
N ALA A 131 -17.78 13.05 -25.26
CA ALA A 131 -17.77 11.64 -24.91
C ALA A 131 -16.45 10.96 -25.28
N VAL A 132 -15.94 11.21 -26.48
CA VAL A 132 -14.69 10.62 -26.99
C VAL A 132 -13.47 11.15 -26.26
N LEU A 133 -13.42 12.43 -25.93
CA LEU A 133 -12.26 13.04 -25.25
C LEU A 133 -12.26 12.81 -23.76
N LEU A 134 -13.42 12.86 -23.10
CA LEU A 134 -13.52 12.72 -21.64
C LEU A 134 -13.33 11.27 -21.16
N TYR A 135 -13.75 10.29 -21.94
CA TYR A 135 -13.63 8.88 -21.54
C TYR A 135 -12.18 8.46 -21.25
N PRO A 136 -11.20 8.64 -22.16
CA PRO A 136 -9.81 8.29 -21.87
C PRO A 136 -9.19 9.17 -20.79
N ALA A 137 -9.54 10.46 -20.74
CA ALA A 137 -9.04 11.37 -19.72
C ALA A 137 -9.50 10.97 -18.31
N VAL A 138 -10.80 10.67 -18.14
CA VAL A 138 -11.35 10.21 -16.84
C VAL A 138 -10.78 8.84 -16.47
N THR A 139 -10.61 7.94 -17.44
CA THR A 139 -10.02 6.62 -17.20
C THR A 139 -8.56 6.75 -16.73
N ALA A 140 -7.77 7.58 -17.38
CA ALA A 140 -6.38 7.83 -16.99
C ALA A 140 -6.29 8.49 -15.61
N PHE A 141 -7.12 9.50 -15.34
CA PHE A 141 -7.19 10.16 -14.03
C PHE A 141 -7.56 9.18 -12.92
N ARG A 142 -8.61 8.38 -13.12
CA ARG A 142 -9.04 7.37 -12.16
C ARG A 142 -7.93 6.35 -11.86
N ASN A 143 -7.29 5.82 -12.90
CA ASN A 143 -6.22 4.84 -12.74
C ASN A 143 -5.05 5.43 -11.93
N ARG A 144 -4.65 6.66 -12.25
CA ARG A 144 -3.61 7.37 -11.51
C ARG A 144 -3.98 7.60 -10.04
N MET A 145 -5.23 7.99 -9.78
CA MET A 145 -5.72 8.18 -8.40
C MET A 145 -5.73 6.86 -7.61
N ASN A 146 -6.16 5.76 -8.25
CA ASN A 146 -6.20 4.46 -7.60
C ASN A 146 -4.79 3.93 -7.33
N GLU A 147 -3.83 4.12 -8.24
CA GLU A 147 -2.42 3.79 -8.01
C GLU A 147 -1.84 4.61 -6.86
N THR A 148 -2.02 5.93 -6.86
CA THR A 148 -1.58 6.79 -5.75
C THR A 148 -2.19 6.37 -4.41
N ASN A 149 -3.45 5.92 -4.39
CA ASN A 149 -4.09 5.42 -3.17
C ASN A 149 -3.47 4.10 -2.70
N LYS A 150 -3.07 3.20 -3.63
CA LYS A 150 -2.37 1.95 -3.30
C LYS A 150 -0.99 2.24 -2.69
N ASP A 151 -0.22 3.12 -3.32
CA ASP A 151 1.12 3.48 -2.84
C ASP A 151 1.07 4.07 -1.43
N LYS A 152 0.15 5.02 -1.20
CA LYS A 152 -0.08 5.58 0.13
C LYS A 152 -0.49 4.53 1.15
N CYS A 153 -1.36 3.59 0.77
CA CYS A 153 -1.77 2.49 1.64
C CYS A 153 -0.56 1.64 2.06
N ILE A 154 0.35 1.34 1.13
CA ILE A 154 1.56 0.57 1.42
C ILE A 154 2.50 1.37 2.33
N GLU A 155 2.72 2.65 2.04
CA GLU A 155 3.54 3.53 2.88
C GLU A 155 3.02 3.62 4.30
N ASP A 156 1.70 3.76 4.48
CA ASP A 156 1.06 3.81 5.78
C ASP A 156 1.22 2.48 6.55
N TYR A 157 1.15 1.31 5.87
CA TYR A 157 1.45 0.02 6.50
C TYR A 157 2.92 -0.05 6.93
N ILE A 158 3.84 0.37 6.08
CA ILE A 158 5.27 0.39 6.43
C ILE A 158 5.54 1.35 7.61
N ALA A 159 4.92 2.52 7.63
CA ALA A 159 5.05 3.47 8.74
C ALA A 159 4.59 2.89 10.10
N GLN A 160 3.58 2.01 10.11
CA GLN A 160 3.16 1.33 11.34
C GLN A 160 4.24 0.40 11.91
N LEU A 161 5.15 -0.13 11.07
CA LEU A 161 6.23 -1.01 11.53
C LEU A 161 7.32 -0.26 12.32
N GLU A 162 7.47 1.05 12.14
CA GLU A 162 8.46 1.86 12.87
C GLU A 162 8.24 1.84 14.39
N LYS A 163 7.00 1.72 14.83
CA LYS A 163 6.68 1.57 16.25
C LYS A 163 7.27 0.27 16.82
N TYR A 164 7.22 -0.83 16.07
CA TYR A 164 7.78 -2.12 16.51
C TYR A 164 9.31 -2.09 16.50
N LYS A 165 9.91 -1.44 15.51
CA LYS A 165 11.35 -1.16 15.49
C LYS A 165 11.80 -0.47 16.77
N ASN A 166 11.11 0.60 17.13
CA ASN A 166 11.42 1.38 18.33
C ASN A 166 11.24 0.56 19.60
N SER A 167 10.21 -0.31 19.66
CA SER A 167 10.02 -1.23 20.80
C SER A 167 11.17 -2.22 20.92
N VAL A 168 11.63 -2.83 19.82
CA VAL A 168 12.79 -3.74 19.83
C VAL A 168 14.06 -2.98 20.24
N ILE A 169 14.30 -1.79 19.69
CA ILE A 169 15.46 -0.96 20.06
C ILE A 169 15.44 -0.64 21.56
N SER A 170 14.28 -0.36 22.14
CA SER A 170 14.17 -0.10 23.59
C SER A 170 14.47 -1.33 24.45
N VAL A 171 14.15 -2.53 23.98
CA VAL A 171 14.51 -3.79 24.66
C VAL A 171 16.01 -4.06 24.55
N LEU A 172 16.61 -3.74 23.40
CA LEU A 172 18.05 -3.92 23.17
C LEU A 172 18.89 -2.88 23.93
N SER A 173 18.31 -1.74 24.28
CA SER A 173 18.99 -0.69 25.05
C SER A 173 19.10 -1.02 26.52
#